data_dec78883c5c3a15f3c3062008fb37f60
#
_entry.id   dec78883c5c3a15f3c3062008fb37f60
#
_cell.length_a   1.000
_cell.length_b   1.000
_cell.length_c   1.000
_cell.angle_alpha   90.00
_cell.angle_beta   90.00
_cell.angle_gamma   90.00
#
_symmetry.space_group_name_H-M   'P 1'
#
loop_
_entity.id
_entity.type
_entity.pdbx_description
1 polymer ?
#
loop_
_entity_poly.entity_id
_entity_poly.type
_entity_poly.pdbx_seq_one_letter_code
_entity_poly.pdbx_strand_id
1 'polypeptide(L)'
;MTISMILPIYNESKTIDAMMDQLDALPGNWEILFADGGSTDDTLEMIGSRYRCLKSPKGRANQMNHGAANASSEILWFVHCDSQLPKDAHKQIRQAVEQGAQWGCFHIDFDYDGPFMGCNTYLSNRRARKGIAFGDQGIWVKKDLFDAMGGFPDLPIMEDYEFSLRMQQQNISICQLPGTIITSGRRYEKRFPLLTMWQMYHLRCLYRKGVDIQEISRRYKDIR
;
A
#
# COMPACT_ATOMS: atom_id res chain seq x y z
N MET A 1 1.52 22.14 -2.55
CA MET A 1 1.57 20.88 -3.32
C MET A 1 0.41 20.02 -2.88
N THR A 2 -0.40 19.57 -3.80
CA THR A 2 -1.47 18.58 -3.57
C THR A 2 -0.89 17.18 -3.77
N ILE A 3 -1.39 16.20 -3.03
CA ILE A 3 -1.02 14.78 -3.15
C ILE A 3 -2.30 13.99 -3.39
N SER A 4 -2.32 13.14 -4.40
CA SER A 4 -3.44 12.23 -4.66
C SER A 4 -3.26 10.96 -3.83
N MET A 5 -4.15 10.75 -2.88
CA MET A 5 -4.23 9.55 -2.07
C MET A 5 -5.19 8.57 -2.74
N ILE A 6 -4.72 7.37 -3.02
CA ILE A 6 -5.45 6.32 -3.73
C ILE A 6 -5.67 5.15 -2.79
N LEU A 7 -6.94 4.84 -2.54
CA LEU A 7 -7.36 3.76 -1.65
C LEU A 7 -8.07 2.67 -2.46
N PRO A 8 -7.42 1.54 -2.75
CA PRO A 8 -8.09 0.39 -3.33
C PRO A 8 -9.04 -0.23 -2.30
N ILE A 9 -10.31 -0.40 -2.65
CA ILE A 9 -11.35 -0.94 -1.76
C ILE A 9 -12.08 -2.13 -2.41
N TYR A 10 -12.41 -3.12 -1.58
CA TYR A 10 -13.28 -4.23 -1.96
C TYR A 10 -13.88 -4.87 -0.70
N ASN A 11 -15.17 -4.64 -0.44
CA ASN A 11 -15.88 -5.12 0.75
C ASN A 11 -15.20 -4.69 2.06
N GLU A 12 -15.08 -3.38 2.27
CA GLU A 12 -14.40 -2.76 3.41
C GLU A 12 -15.38 -2.10 4.41
N SER A 13 -16.66 -2.52 4.42
CA SER A 13 -17.69 -1.93 5.31
C SER A 13 -17.31 -1.91 6.80
N LYS A 14 -16.36 -2.75 7.22
CA LYS A 14 -15.89 -2.79 8.62
C LYS A 14 -14.80 -1.79 8.96
N THR A 15 -14.10 -1.25 7.96
CA THR A 15 -12.91 -0.41 8.13
C THR A 15 -13.08 0.98 7.55
N ILE A 16 -14.04 1.14 6.62
CA ILE A 16 -14.19 2.34 5.82
C ILE A 16 -14.53 3.60 6.65
N ASP A 17 -15.42 3.49 7.64
CA ASP A 17 -15.79 4.63 8.50
C ASP A 17 -14.58 5.17 9.28
N ALA A 18 -13.84 4.27 9.92
CA ALA A 18 -12.63 4.65 10.65
C ALA A 18 -11.56 5.27 9.74
N MET A 19 -11.46 4.80 8.49
CA MET A 19 -10.59 5.42 7.50
C MET A 19 -11.08 6.81 7.11
N MET A 20 -12.35 6.98 6.81
CA MET A 20 -12.91 8.29 6.45
C MET A 20 -12.73 9.33 7.57
N ASP A 21 -12.90 8.94 8.82
CA ASP A 21 -12.67 9.82 9.98
C ASP A 21 -11.18 10.22 10.10
N GLN A 22 -10.26 9.31 9.80
CA GLN A 22 -8.85 9.66 9.71
C GLN A 22 -8.56 10.65 8.57
N LEU A 23 -9.16 10.42 7.40
CA LEU A 23 -8.95 11.27 6.22
C LEU A 23 -9.44 12.70 6.45
N ASP A 24 -10.59 12.88 7.11
CA ASP A 24 -11.13 14.20 7.46
C ASP A 24 -10.25 14.94 8.48
N ALA A 25 -9.62 14.19 9.37
CA ALA A 25 -8.74 14.74 10.40
C ALA A 25 -7.28 14.92 9.93
N LEU A 26 -6.93 14.40 8.73
CA LEU A 26 -5.54 14.36 8.26
C LEU A 26 -5.12 15.72 7.69
N PRO A 27 -4.14 16.41 8.30
CA PRO A 27 -3.71 17.73 7.82
C PRO A 27 -3.02 17.63 6.46
N GLY A 28 -3.35 18.56 5.57
CA GLY A 28 -2.70 18.65 4.26
C GLY A 28 -3.70 18.97 3.15
N ASN A 29 -3.17 19.11 1.94
CA ASN A 29 -3.99 19.29 0.75
C ASN A 29 -4.02 17.97 -0.03
N TRP A 30 -5.09 17.22 0.15
CA TRP A 30 -5.27 15.89 -0.40
C TRP A 30 -6.33 15.85 -1.49
N GLU A 31 -6.03 15.18 -2.59
CA GLU A 31 -7.03 14.63 -3.48
C GLU A 31 -7.26 13.17 -3.08
N ILE A 32 -8.42 12.83 -2.58
CA ILE A 32 -8.72 11.48 -2.08
C ILE A 32 -9.56 10.74 -3.10
N LEU A 33 -9.09 9.57 -3.54
CA LEU A 33 -9.70 8.72 -4.56
C LEU A 33 -9.86 7.29 -4.02
N PHE A 34 -11.09 6.87 -3.79
CA PHE A 34 -11.39 5.46 -3.57
C PHE A 34 -11.52 4.75 -4.92
N ALA A 35 -10.85 3.62 -5.08
CA ALA A 35 -10.91 2.79 -6.27
C ALA A 35 -11.60 1.46 -5.92
N ASP A 36 -12.90 1.36 -6.23
CA ASP A 36 -13.71 0.21 -5.88
C ASP A 36 -13.59 -0.94 -6.88
N GLY A 37 -13.25 -2.12 -6.41
CA GLY A 37 -13.12 -3.35 -7.18
C GLY A 37 -14.43 -4.12 -7.36
N GLY A 38 -15.59 -3.47 -7.20
CA GLY A 38 -16.91 -4.08 -7.31
C GLY A 38 -17.40 -4.62 -5.96
N SER A 39 -17.38 -3.80 -4.91
CA SER A 39 -17.93 -4.14 -3.59
C SER A 39 -19.41 -4.52 -3.67
N THR A 40 -19.79 -5.47 -2.84
CA THR A 40 -21.15 -6.04 -2.76
C THR A 40 -21.77 -5.88 -1.37
N ASP A 41 -21.00 -5.32 -0.44
CA ASP A 41 -21.44 -4.93 0.91
C ASP A 41 -21.77 -3.43 0.95
N ASP A 42 -21.99 -2.88 2.14
CA ASP A 42 -22.41 -1.50 2.36
C ASP A 42 -21.27 -0.46 2.13
N THR A 43 -20.07 -0.88 1.71
CA THR A 43 -18.90 0.00 1.54
C THR A 43 -19.21 1.24 0.71
N LEU A 44 -19.86 1.07 -0.46
CA LEU A 44 -20.15 2.19 -1.36
C LEU A 44 -21.23 3.11 -0.79
N GLU A 45 -22.24 2.57 -0.10
CA GLU A 45 -23.28 3.35 0.57
C GLU A 45 -22.69 4.20 1.68
N MET A 46 -21.76 3.65 2.49
CA MET A 46 -21.07 4.35 3.56
C MET A 46 -20.18 5.49 3.05
N ILE A 47 -19.48 5.31 1.92
CA ILE A 47 -18.71 6.41 1.29
C ILE A 47 -19.65 7.51 0.78
N GLY A 48 -20.76 7.12 0.17
CA GLY A 48 -21.76 8.03 -0.36
C GLY A 48 -21.16 9.09 -1.29
N SER A 49 -21.50 10.36 -1.03
CA SER A 49 -20.96 11.53 -1.75
C SER A 49 -19.80 12.23 -1.04
N ARG A 50 -19.33 11.68 0.10
CA ARG A 50 -18.28 12.29 0.93
C ARG A 50 -16.93 12.33 0.21
N TYR A 51 -16.62 11.28 -0.56
CA TYR A 51 -15.39 11.17 -1.33
C TYR A 51 -15.65 10.71 -2.76
N ARG A 52 -14.71 11.03 -3.65
CA ARG A 52 -14.74 10.54 -5.02
C ARG A 52 -14.43 9.04 -5.04
N CYS A 53 -15.38 8.24 -5.52
CA CYS A 53 -15.23 6.80 -5.69
C CYS A 53 -15.24 6.43 -7.18
N LEU A 54 -14.22 5.70 -7.61
CA LEU A 54 -14.01 5.25 -8.99
C LEU A 54 -14.36 3.76 -9.08
N LYS A 55 -15.22 3.40 -10.00
CA LYS A 55 -15.48 2.00 -10.32
C LYS A 55 -14.31 1.44 -11.12
N SER A 56 -13.64 0.42 -10.59
CA SER A 56 -12.42 -0.17 -11.17
C SER A 56 -12.58 -1.66 -11.45
N PRO A 57 -11.81 -2.22 -12.37
CA PRO A 57 -11.68 -3.68 -12.46
C PRO A 57 -11.18 -4.26 -11.13
N LYS A 58 -11.67 -5.44 -10.79
CA LYS A 58 -11.24 -6.15 -9.57
C LYS A 58 -9.76 -6.52 -9.63
N GLY A 59 -9.08 -6.33 -8.52
CA GLY A 59 -7.66 -6.59 -8.36
C GLY A 59 -6.92 -5.37 -7.84
N ARG A 60 -6.12 -5.55 -6.78
CA ARG A 60 -5.46 -4.45 -6.08
C ARG A 60 -4.61 -3.59 -7.03
N ALA A 61 -3.81 -4.22 -7.88
CA ALA A 61 -3.02 -3.51 -8.90
C ALA A 61 -3.92 -2.70 -9.84
N ASN A 62 -4.99 -3.29 -10.37
CA ASN A 62 -5.93 -2.63 -11.28
C ASN A 62 -6.61 -1.43 -10.63
N GLN A 63 -7.03 -1.58 -9.37
CA GLN A 63 -7.66 -0.49 -8.61
C GLN A 63 -6.68 0.67 -8.37
N MET A 64 -5.44 0.37 -7.94
CA MET A 64 -4.41 1.38 -7.72
C MET A 64 -4.02 2.09 -9.02
N ASN A 65 -3.84 1.36 -10.12
CA ASN A 65 -3.54 1.93 -11.43
C ASN A 65 -4.70 2.79 -11.95
N HIS A 66 -5.94 2.33 -11.77
CA HIS A 66 -7.11 3.12 -12.16
C HIS A 66 -7.23 4.41 -11.36
N GLY A 67 -6.97 4.37 -10.05
CA GLY A 67 -6.89 5.55 -9.20
C GLY A 67 -5.79 6.51 -9.68
N ALA A 68 -4.59 5.99 -9.96
CA ALA A 68 -3.45 6.77 -10.45
C ALA A 68 -3.75 7.46 -11.79
N ALA A 69 -4.41 6.78 -12.73
CA ALA A 69 -4.81 7.33 -14.01
C ALA A 69 -5.83 8.48 -13.89
N ASN A 70 -6.63 8.48 -12.82
CA ASN A 70 -7.65 9.51 -12.53
C ASN A 70 -7.16 10.59 -11.55
N ALA A 71 -5.95 10.47 -11.05
CA ALA A 71 -5.33 11.41 -10.12
C ALA A 71 -4.84 12.67 -10.85
N SER A 72 -5.09 13.84 -10.25
CA SER A 72 -4.73 15.14 -10.81
C SER A 72 -3.39 15.68 -10.29
N SER A 73 -2.86 15.11 -9.21
CA SER A 73 -1.65 15.60 -8.55
C SER A 73 -0.38 14.98 -9.12
N GLU A 74 0.74 15.67 -8.96
CA GLU A 74 2.08 15.20 -9.37
C GLU A 74 2.62 14.08 -8.47
N ILE A 75 2.06 13.91 -7.28
CA ILE A 75 2.46 12.88 -6.31
C ILE A 75 1.28 11.98 -6.02
N LEU A 76 1.53 10.68 -6.11
CA LEU A 76 0.58 9.62 -5.76
C LEU A 76 0.98 9.02 -4.41
N TRP A 77 0.01 8.70 -3.56
CA TRP A 77 0.20 7.95 -2.32
C TRP A 77 -0.84 6.84 -2.23
N PHE A 78 -0.39 5.59 -2.18
CA PHE A 78 -1.25 4.41 -2.14
C PHE A 78 -1.40 3.94 -0.69
N VAL A 79 -2.65 3.84 -0.23
CA VAL A 79 -3.00 3.56 1.17
C VAL A 79 -4.07 2.48 1.25
N HIS A 80 -3.95 1.56 2.21
CA HIS A 80 -4.98 0.55 2.46
C HIS A 80 -5.97 1.03 3.53
N CYS A 81 -7.25 0.61 3.39
CA CYS A 81 -8.34 1.04 4.29
C CYS A 81 -8.21 0.55 5.74
N ASP A 82 -7.38 -0.43 6.01
CA ASP A 82 -7.12 -0.98 7.33
C ASP A 82 -5.84 -0.40 7.98
N SER A 83 -5.36 0.74 7.49
CA SER A 83 -4.15 1.39 7.96
C SER A 83 -4.45 2.61 8.83
N GLN A 84 -3.64 2.84 9.87
CA GLN A 84 -3.61 4.12 10.58
C GLN A 84 -2.46 4.97 10.01
N LEU A 85 -2.78 6.21 9.66
CA LEU A 85 -1.88 7.10 8.91
C LEU A 85 -1.15 8.06 9.84
N PRO A 86 0.15 8.36 9.59
CA PRO A 86 0.87 9.37 10.36
C PRO A 86 0.29 10.77 10.04
N LYS A 87 -0.04 11.53 11.09
CA LYS A 87 -0.68 12.86 10.98
C LYS A 87 0.12 13.88 10.17
N ASP A 88 1.42 13.71 10.08
CA ASP A 88 2.34 14.59 9.36
C ASP A 88 2.79 14.00 8.00
N ALA A 89 2.07 12.99 7.47
CA ALA A 89 2.38 12.33 6.22
C ALA A 89 2.57 13.31 5.05
N HIS A 90 1.65 14.28 4.90
CA HIS A 90 1.73 15.28 3.85
C HIS A 90 3.03 16.10 3.91
N LYS A 91 3.39 16.54 5.12
CA LYS A 91 4.61 17.31 5.35
C LYS A 91 5.85 16.48 5.02
N GLN A 92 5.89 15.22 5.45
CA GLN A 92 7.02 14.33 5.23
C GLN A 92 7.21 14.01 3.73
N ILE A 93 6.14 13.66 3.01
CA ILE A 93 6.21 13.41 1.56
C ILE A 93 6.69 14.67 0.84
N ARG A 94 6.11 15.84 1.14
CA ARG A 94 6.50 17.10 0.53
C ARG A 94 7.99 17.40 0.73
N GLN A 95 8.48 17.29 1.96
CA GLN A 95 9.89 17.53 2.28
C GLN A 95 10.82 16.57 1.53
N ALA A 96 10.46 15.29 1.43
CA ALA A 96 11.24 14.31 0.68
C ALA A 96 11.32 14.66 -0.81
N VAL A 97 10.18 15.06 -1.41
CA VAL A 97 10.13 15.48 -2.83
C VAL A 97 10.96 16.76 -3.06
N GLU A 98 10.88 17.74 -2.16
CA GLU A 98 11.69 18.96 -2.20
C GLU A 98 13.21 18.68 -2.09
N GLN A 99 13.57 17.58 -1.40
CA GLN A 99 14.96 17.08 -1.30
C GLN A 99 15.37 16.18 -2.47
N GLY A 100 14.52 16.04 -3.50
CA GLY A 100 14.82 15.30 -4.72
C GLY A 100 14.43 13.83 -4.71
N ALA A 101 13.78 13.32 -3.64
CA ALA A 101 13.26 11.97 -3.64
C ALA A 101 12.11 11.82 -4.66
N GLN A 102 12.05 10.69 -5.35
CA GLN A 102 11.08 10.44 -6.41
C GLN A 102 10.02 9.42 -6.01
N TRP A 103 10.36 8.51 -5.09
CA TRP A 103 9.45 7.53 -4.51
C TRP A 103 9.91 7.08 -3.12
N GLY A 104 9.01 6.47 -2.39
CA GLY A 104 9.34 5.93 -1.09
C GLY A 104 8.16 5.27 -0.40
N CYS A 105 8.34 5.03 0.88
CA CYS A 105 7.31 4.49 1.76
C CYS A 105 7.52 5.02 3.18
N PHE A 106 6.58 4.73 4.05
CA PHE A 106 6.68 4.99 5.49
C PHE A 106 7.31 3.81 6.23
N HIS A 107 7.69 4.02 7.48
CA HIS A 107 7.86 2.91 8.41
C HIS A 107 6.54 2.19 8.60
N ILE A 108 6.61 0.89 8.91
CA ILE A 108 5.43 0.10 9.24
C ILE A 108 5.52 -0.39 10.67
N ASP A 109 4.36 -0.49 11.30
CA ASP A 109 4.13 -1.25 12.52
C ASP A 109 2.78 -1.99 12.42
N PHE A 110 2.45 -2.83 13.37
CA PHE A 110 1.25 -3.65 13.35
C PHE A 110 0.41 -3.37 14.59
N ASP A 111 -0.92 -3.42 14.45
CA ASP A 111 -1.90 -3.27 15.54
C ASP A 111 -2.01 -4.51 16.45
N TYR A 112 -1.14 -5.49 16.25
CA TYR A 112 -1.05 -6.74 17.02
C TYR A 112 0.31 -6.86 17.70
N ASP A 113 0.32 -6.89 19.02
CA ASP A 113 1.53 -7.00 19.86
C ASP A 113 1.76 -8.46 20.30
N GLY A 114 1.85 -9.35 19.33
CA GLY A 114 2.12 -10.76 19.56
C GLY A 114 3.61 -11.11 19.57
N PRO A 115 3.96 -12.37 19.96
CA PRO A 115 5.34 -12.80 19.95
C PRO A 115 6.00 -12.64 18.57
N PHE A 116 7.24 -12.17 18.55
CA PHE A 116 8.05 -11.92 17.34
C PHE A 116 7.57 -10.75 16.43
N MET A 117 6.53 -10.01 16.80
CA MET A 117 6.06 -8.88 15.97
C MET A 117 7.10 -7.76 15.88
N GLY A 118 7.80 -7.44 16.95
CA GLY A 118 8.92 -6.48 16.89
C GLY A 118 10.03 -6.90 15.91
N CYS A 119 10.31 -8.21 15.80
CA CYS A 119 11.23 -8.73 14.79
C CYS A 119 10.65 -8.56 13.37
N ASN A 120 9.36 -8.80 13.18
CA ASN A 120 8.67 -8.60 11.90
C ASN A 120 8.70 -7.14 11.45
N THR A 121 8.38 -6.22 12.35
CA THR A 121 8.46 -4.77 12.16
C THR A 121 9.89 -4.36 11.76
N TYR A 122 10.90 -4.78 12.51
CA TYR A 122 12.30 -4.49 12.20
C TYR A 122 12.72 -5.01 10.82
N LEU A 123 12.41 -6.28 10.50
CA LEU A 123 12.76 -6.88 9.21
C LEU A 123 12.03 -6.23 8.03
N SER A 124 10.76 -5.83 8.22
CA SER A 124 9.98 -5.13 7.20
C SER A 124 10.57 -3.76 6.89
N ASN A 125 10.90 -2.97 7.92
CA ASN A 125 11.52 -1.67 7.76
C ASN A 125 12.96 -1.77 7.20
N ARG A 126 13.73 -2.79 7.61
CA ARG A 126 15.06 -3.05 7.03
C ARG A 126 14.98 -3.45 5.56
N ARG A 127 13.97 -4.22 5.15
CA ARG A 127 13.73 -4.57 3.75
C ARG A 127 13.42 -3.32 2.92
N ALA A 128 12.55 -2.44 3.42
CA ALA A 128 12.20 -1.19 2.75
C ALA A 128 13.45 -0.32 2.52
N ARG A 129 14.29 -0.12 3.54
CA ARG A 129 15.57 0.61 3.39
C ARG A 129 16.50 0.03 2.32
N LYS A 130 16.33 -1.24 1.98
CA LYS A 130 17.07 -1.91 0.89
C LYS A 130 16.37 -1.82 -0.47
N GLY A 131 15.35 -0.97 -0.60
CA GLY A 131 14.66 -0.70 -1.85
C GLY A 131 13.44 -1.57 -2.13
N ILE A 132 12.94 -2.35 -1.16
CA ILE A 132 11.74 -3.18 -1.34
C ILE A 132 10.66 -2.74 -0.35
N ALA A 133 9.72 -1.93 -0.83
CA ALA A 133 8.50 -1.56 -0.11
C ALA A 133 7.36 -2.51 -0.44
N PHE A 134 6.43 -2.66 0.50
CA PHE A 134 5.15 -3.31 0.27
C PHE A 134 4.01 -2.30 0.39
N GLY A 135 2.85 -2.62 -0.19
CA GLY A 135 1.70 -1.73 -0.22
C GLY A 135 1.22 -1.27 1.16
N ASP A 136 1.34 -2.14 2.18
CA ASP A 136 1.03 -1.84 3.58
C ASP A 136 1.94 -0.77 4.21
N GLN A 137 3.06 -0.43 3.58
CA GLN A 137 3.96 0.66 3.98
C GLN A 137 3.60 2.02 3.37
N GLY A 138 2.47 2.13 2.66
CA GLY A 138 2.02 3.38 2.03
C GLY A 138 3.02 3.90 1.02
N ILE A 139 3.14 3.23 -0.12
CA ILE A 139 4.03 3.63 -1.21
C ILE A 139 3.59 4.99 -1.74
N TRP A 140 4.49 5.95 -1.78
CA TRP A 140 4.31 7.22 -2.48
C TRP A 140 5.31 7.34 -3.62
N VAL A 141 4.93 8.01 -4.70
CA VAL A 141 5.74 8.11 -5.91
C VAL A 141 5.33 9.33 -6.74
N LYS A 142 6.28 9.94 -7.45
CA LYS A 142 5.97 10.92 -8.48
C LYS A 142 5.19 10.27 -9.62
N LYS A 143 4.12 10.93 -10.08
CA LYS A 143 3.22 10.38 -11.09
C LYS A 143 3.93 10.10 -12.41
N ASP A 144 4.82 11.00 -12.86
CA ASP A 144 5.61 10.81 -14.06
C ASP A 144 6.52 9.56 -13.99
N LEU A 145 7.14 9.33 -12.83
CA LEU A 145 7.92 8.12 -12.59
C LEU A 145 7.04 6.87 -12.55
N PHE A 146 5.89 6.95 -11.89
CA PHE A 146 4.93 5.83 -11.82
C PHE A 146 4.49 5.40 -13.23
N ASP A 147 4.15 6.39 -14.07
CA ASP A 147 3.73 6.18 -15.44
C ASP A 147 4.88 5.63 -16.30
N ALA A 148 6.10 6.16 -16.14
CA ALA A 148 7.30 5.67 -16.83
C ALA A 148 7.66 4.23 -16.46
N MET A 149 7.37 3.80 -15.22
CA MET A 149 7.56 2.40 -14.78
C MET A 149 6.42 1.46 -15.21
N GLY A 150 5.38 1.99 -15.88
CA GLY A 150 4.22 1.23 -16.33
C GLY A 150 3.24 0.88 -15.21
N GLY A 151 3.28 1.61 -14.10
CA GLY A 151 2.43 1.37 -12.93
C GLY A 151 2.69 0.05 -12.22
N PHE A 152 1.74 -0.35 -11.38
CA PHE A 152 1.76 -1.69 -10.78
C PHE A 152 1.43 -2.74 -11.84
N PRO A 153 2.19 -3.84 -11.94
CA PRO A 153 1.85 -4.92 -12.87
C PRO A 153 0.52 -5.58 -12.49
N ASP A 154 -0.24 -5.99 -13.48
CA ASP A 154 -1.49 -6.74 -13.27
C ASP A 154 -1.21 -8.16 -12.79
N LEU A 155 -0.85 -8.26 -11.52
CA LEU A 155 -0.58 -9.50 -10.84
C LEU A 155 -1.60 -9.72 -9.72
N PRO A 156 -2.04 -10.97 -9.48
CA PRO A 156 -2.98 -11.27 -8.40
C PRO A 156 -2.38 -11.09 -7.00
N ILE A 157 -1.04 -11.05 -6.91
CA ILE A 157 -0.22 -10.81 -5.72
C ILE A 157 1.18 -10.38 -6.15
N MET A 158 1.95 -9.73 -5.25
CA MET A 158 3.33 -9.28 -5.49
C MET A 158 3.46 -8.08 -6.44
N GLU A 159 2.40 -7.36 -6.73
CA GLU A 159 2.42 -6.17 -7.59
C GLU A 159 3.35 -5.07 -7.02
N ASP A 160 3.32 -4.88 -5.70
CA ASP A 160 4.16 -3.94 -4.95
C ASP A 160 5.63 -4.37 -4.89
N TYR A 161 5.83 -5.69 -4.74
CA TYR A 161 7.17 -6.29 -4.76
C TYR A 161 7.81 -6.14 -6.12
N GLU A 162 7.09 -6.47 -7.20
CA GLU A 162 7.59 -6.33 -8.58
C GLU A 162 7.86 -4.86 -8.93
N PHE A 163 6.97 -3.94 -8.53
CA PHE A 163 7.20 -2.51 -8.70
C PHE A 163 8.50 -2.06 -8.02
N SER A 164 8.73 -2.51 -6.79
CA SER A 164 9.98 -2.23 -6.07
C SER A 164 11.22 -2.80 -6.78
N LEU A 165 11.12 -4.00 -7.36
CA LEU A 165 12.21 -4.60 -8.14
C LEU A 165 12.53 -3.79 -9.40
N ARG A 166 11.52 -3.29 -10.11
CA ARG A 166 11.71 -2.41 -11.28
C ARG A 166 12.41 -1.12 -10.90
N MET A 167 12.05 -0.50 -9.76
CA MET A 167 12.76 0.67 -9.25
C MET A 167 14.23 0.38 -8.97
N GLN A 168 14.53 -0.76 -8.34
CA GLN A 168 15.92 -1.19 -8.10
C GLN A 168 16.71 -1.42 -9.40
N GLN A 169 16.09 -2.05 -10.41
CA GLN A 169 16.72 -2.29 -11.72
C GLN A 169 17.10 -0.99 -12.43
N GLN A 170 16.30 0.06 -12.21
CA GLN A 170 16.57 1.41 -12.74
C GLN A 170 17.50 2.25 -11.83
N ASN A 171 18.05 1.64 -10.75
CA ASN A 171 18.87 2.33 -9.76
C ASN A 171 18.20 3.55 -9.10
N ILE A 172 16.88 3.54 -8.97
CA ILE A 172 16.12 4.61 -8.32
C ILE A 172 16.02 4.30 -6.82
N SER A 173 16.70 5.10 -6.01
CA SER A 173 16.77 4.89 -4.57
C SER A 173 15.43 5.18 -3.89
N ILE A 174 15.07 4.34 -2.93
CA ILE A 174 13.87 4.53 -2.09
C ILE A 174 14.13 5.56 -0.99
N CYS A 175 13.14 6.38 -0.70
CA CYS A 175 13.10 7.26 0.47
C CYS A 175 12.13 6.67 1.52
N GLN A 176 12.66 6.11 2.61
CA GLN A 176 11.83 5.66 3.72
C GLN A 176 11.60 6.82 4.70
N LEU A 177 10.35 7.23 4.84
CA LEU A 177 9.94 8.33 5.72
C LEU A 177 9.83 7.88 7.17
N PRO A 178 10.12 8.77 8.15
CA PRO A 178 10.14 8.41 9.58
C PRO A 178 8.75 8.21 10.19
N GLY A 179 7.69 8.74 9.58
CA GLY A 179 6.32 8.47 10.02
C GLY A 179 5.98 6.99 9.94
N THR A 180 5.15 6.50 10.84
CA THR A 180 4.80 5.09 10.92
C THR A 180 3.36 4.87 10.50
N ILE A 181 3.13 4.00 9.53
CA ILE A 181 1.82 3.43 9.24
C ILE A 181 1.63 2.21 10.13
N ILE A 182 0.50 2.17 10.84
CA ILE A 182 0.11 0.98 11.61
C ILE A 182 -0.91 0.22 10.77
N THR A 183 -0.58 -0.99 10.37
CA THR A 183 -1.43 -1.85 9.55
C THR A 183 -1.98 -3.02 10.35
N SER A 184 -3.05 -3.65 9.83
CA SER A 184 -3.70 -4.75 10.53
C SER A 184 -2.80 -5.98 10.67
N GLY A 185 -2.59 -6.37 11.92
CA GLY A 185 -1.88 -7.59 12.33
C GLY A 185 -2.73 -8.85 12.32
N ARG A 186 -4.03 -8.79 11.95
CA ARG A 186 -5.01 -9.92 12.03
C ARG A 186 -4.52 -11.21 11.40
N ARG A 187 -3.65 -11.18 10.41
CA ARG A 187 -3.04 -12.36 9.80
C ARG A 187 -2.09 -13.07 10.76
N TYR A 188 -1.38 -12.29 11.58
CA TYR A 188 -0.45 -12.81 12.60
C TYR A 188 -1.18 -13.23 13.87
N GLU A 189 -2.30 -12.61 14.17
CA GLU A 189 -3.17 -12.98 15.30
C GLU A 189 -3.81 -14.36 15.09
N LYS A 190 -4.35 -14.63 13.90
CA LYS A 190 -5.00 -15.90 13.56
C LYS A 190 -4.04 -17.06 13.34
N ARG A 191 -2.74 -16.78 13.21
CA ARG A 191 -1.73 -17.79 12.90
C ARG A 191 -0.42 -17.43 13.57
N PHE A 192 0.35 -18.44 14.01
CA PHE A 192 1.63 -18.22 14.67
C PHE A 192 2.55 -17.31 13.82
N PRO A 193 3.01 -16.18 14.35
CA PRO A 193 3.68 -15.13 13.56
C PRO A 193 4.88 -15.62 12.74
N LEU A 194 5.75 -16.46 13.31
CA LEU A 194 6.92 -16.98 12.59
C LEU A 194 6.54 -17.81 11.35
N LEU A 195 5.44 -18.58 11.41
CA LEU A 195 4.97 -19.33 10.24
C LEU A 195 4.49 -18.39 9.13
N THR A 196 3.79 -17.34 9.51
CA THR A 196 3.33 -16.32 8.55
C THR A 196 4.51 -15.59 7.93
N MET A 197 5.50 -15.17 8.73
CA MET A 197 6.73 -14.53 8.25
C MET A 197 7.51 -15.45 7.31
N TRP A 198 7.66 -16.72 7.67
CA TRP A 198 8.32 -17.74 6.83
C TRP A 198 7.57 -17.94 5.51
N GLN A 199 6.24 -18.04 5.57
CA GLN A 199 5.41 -18.17 4.36
C GLN A 199 5.60 -16.96 3.43
N MET A 200 5.55 -15.73 3.95
CA MET A 200 5.79 -14.53 3.15
C MET A 200 7.21 -14.51 2.54
N TYR A 201 8.21 -14.93 3.29
CA TYR A 201 9.57 -15.07 2.77
C TYR A 201 9.64 -16.13 1.67
N HIS A 202 9.04 -17.30 1.89
CA HIS A 202 9.04 -18.41 0.94
C HIS A 202 8.35 -18.03 -0.39
N LEU A 203 7.20 -17.34 -0.35
CA LEU A 203 6.50 -16.87 -1.55
C LEU A 203 7.36 -15.92 -2.38
N ARG A 204 8.11 -15.01 -1.75
CA ARG A 204 9.08 -14.15 -2.44
C ARG A 204 10.22 -14.94 -3.08
N CYS A 205 10.69 -15.98 -2.41
CA CYS A 205 11.72 -16.86 -2.98
C CYS A 205 11.21 -17.62 -4.21
N LEU A 206 9.95 -18.09 -4.19
CA LEU A 206 9.30 -18.73 -5.32
C LEU A 206 9.16 -17.75 -6.50
N TYR A 207 8.72 -16.52 -6.23
CA TYR A 207 8.60 -15.47 -7.23
C TYR A 207 9.95 -15.19 -7.92
N ARG A 208 11.01 -15.01 -7.14
CA ARG A 208 12.38 -14.81 -7.68
C ARG A 208 12.90 -15.97 -8.51
N LYS A 209 12.43 -17.18 -8.25
CA LYS A 209 12.76 -18.39 -9.02
C LYS A 209 11.92 -18.55 -10.29
N GLY A 210 11.02 -17.61 -10.58
CA GLY A 210 10.16 -17.66 -11.76
C GLY A 210 9.02 -18.67 -11.67
N VAL A 211 8.62 -19.08 -10.47
CA VAL A 211 7.44 -19.93 -10.31
C VAL A 211 6.19 -19.15 -10.74
N ASP A 212 5.28 -19.83 -11.43
CA ASP A 212 4.04 -19.24 -11.94
C ASP A 212 3.27 -18.48 -10.86
N ILE A 213 2.88 -17.24 -11.19
CA ILE A 213 2.22 -16.34 -10.25
C ILE A 213 0.86 -16.85 -9.76
N GLN A 214 0.15 -17.63 -10.59
CA GLN A 214 -1.13 -18.23 -10.20
C GLN A 214 -0.92 -19.33 -9.14
N GLU A 215 0.17 -20.07 -9.25
CA GLU A 215 0.59 -21.04 -8.24
C GLU A 215 0.93 -20.32 -6.92
N ILE A 216 1.70 -19.22 -6.96
CA ILE A 216 2.05 -18.41 -5.80
C ILE A 216 0.79 -17.84 -5.15
N SER A 217 -0.14 -17.32 -5.96
CA SER A 217 -1.42 -16.77 -5.51
C SER A 217 -2.29 -17.82 -4.81
N ARG A 218 -2.33 -19.05 -5.32
CA ARG A 218 -3.06 -20.16 -4.67
C ARG A 218 -2.48 -20.53 -3.30
N ARG A 219 -1.17 -20.42 -3.12
CA ARG A 219 -0.49 -20.65 -1.83
C ARG A 219 -0.67 -19.50 -0.84
N TYR A 220 -0.98 -18.31 -1.34
CA TYR A 220 -1.27 -17.13 -0.53
C TYR A 220 -2.76 -17.14 -0.17
N LYS A 221 -3.07 -17.53 1.07
CA LYS A 221 -4.45 -17.42 1.59
C LYS A 221 -4.67 -16.00 2.06
N ASP A 222 -5.55 -15.27 1.36
CA ASP A 222 -6.05 -13.98 1.83
C ASP A 222 -6.90 -14.22 3.09
N ILE A 223 -6.50 -13.61 4.20
CA ILE A 223 -7.20 -13.67 5.49
C ILE A 223 -7.89 -12.32 5.66
N ARG A 224 -8.97 -12.09 4.92
CA ARG A 224 -9.89 -10.97 5.08
C ARG A 224 -11.07 -11.33 5.96
#